data_23cea606436cccf1b7e25ef92e3d3f6a
#
_entry.id   23cea606436cccf1b7e25ef92e3d3f6a
#
_cell.length_a   1.000
_cell.length_b   1.000
_cell.length_c   1.000
_cell.angle_alpha   90.00
_cell.angle_beta   90.00
_cell.angle_gamma   90.00
#
_symmetry.space_group_name_H-M   'P 1'
#
loop_
_entity.id
_entity.type
_entity.pdbx_description
1 polymer ?
#
loop_
_entity_poly.entity_id
_entity_poly.type
_entity_poly.pdbx_seq_one_letter_code
_entity_poly.pdbx_strand_id
1 'polypeptide(L)'
;MLHTAFTDLVGCDVPIQLAPMGTIATPELMAAVNRAGGMAMTGMPGAPAAVVAEALDAVGASVAGAFGFNVVMPFLDLEVVDTAAARCRVVDFYHGAVATSLVERVHAAGALAGWQVCSVNDARAAADAGCDLLVVRGTEGGGRMHGGQSLWPLLTAVLDAVDVPVVAAGGIADGRGLAAALAAGAAGVRMGTRFVATPESGAHPEYKDAIVRAGAGDTVLTDEFRVEWPDSIVSSRVLRSAVEHAAELPDDAVTARVAMGPMTIDVPKFGVVPPTTAAEGHIAAMALYAGESAALVDLIEPAEDIIARIVRQAEGQLRSVMPS
;
A
#
# COMPACT_ATOMS: atom_id res chain seq x y z
N MET A 1 -22.42 8.78 5.81
CA MET A 1 -21.24 8.93 4.94
C MET A 1 -20.09 9.44 5.81
N LEU A 2 -18.95 8.81 5.77
CA LEU A 2 -17.80 9.12 6.65
C LEU A 2 -16.96 10.24 5.99
N HIS A 3 -17.27 11.50 6.28
CA HIS A 3 -16.47 12.65 5.86
C HIS A 3 -15.35 12.91 6.87
N THR A 4 -14.14 13.15 6.38
CA THR A 4 -12.95 13.38 7.20
C THR A 4 -12.02 14.40 6.51
N ALA A 5 -11.03 14.92 7.24
CA ALA A 5 -10.03 15.81 6.64
C ALA A 5 -9.28 15.16 5.45
N PHE A 6 -9.12 13.84 5.43
CA PHE A 6 -8.55 13.12 4.29
C PHE A 6 -9.47 13.18 3.06
N THR A 7 -10.77 12.89 3.22
CA THR A 7 -11.71 12.90 2.08
C THR A 7 -11.83 14.31 1.48
N ASP A 8 -11.86 15.34 2.31
CA ASP A 8 -11.92 16.73 1.85
C ASP A 8 -10.64 17.16 1.13
N LEU A 9 -9.48 16.76 1.67
CA LEU A 9 -8.17 17.10 1.11
C LEU A 9 -7.93 16.48 -0.26
N VAL A 10 -8.19 15.16 -0.39
CA VAL A 10 -7.88 14.43 -1.63
C VAL A 10 -9.01 14.46 -2.65
N GLY A 11 -10.25 14.74 -2.21
CA GLY A 11 -11.43 14.75 -3.08
C GLY A 11 -11.99 13.35 -3.35
N CYS A 12 -12.10 12.51 -2.32
CA CYS A 12 -12.75 11.19 -2.40
C CYS A 12 -13.96 11.11 -1.44
N ASP A 13 -14.82 10.09 -1.61
CA ASP A 13 -16.09 10.02 -0.88
C ASP A 13 -15.98 9.23 0.45
N VAL A 14 -14.99 8.34 0.55
CA VAL A 14 -14.80 7.49 1.74
C VAL A 14 -13.34 7.50 2.19
N PRO A 15 -13.07 7.44 3.52
CA PRO A 15 -11.72 7.57 4.05
C PRO A 15 -10.92 6.26 3.94
N ILE A 16 -10.89 5.67 2.75
CA ILE A 16 -10.19 4.43 2.42
C ILE A 16 -9.24 4.69 1.25
N GLN A 17 -7.97 4.40 1.46
CA GLN A 17 -6.91 4.49 0.45
C GLN A 17 -6.39 3.09 0.12
N LEU A 18 -6.35 2.74 -1.17
CA LEU A 18 -5.62 1.57 -1.66
C LEU A 18 -4.12 1.76 -1.43
N ALA A 19 -3.45 0.78 -0.87
CA ALA A 19 -1.99 0.81 -0.75
C ALA A 19 -1.31 0.71 -2.14
N PRO A 20 -0.17 1.38 -2.36
CA PRO A 20 0.62 1.19 -3.56
C PRO A 20 1.28 -0.19 -3.53
N MET A 21 0.89 -1.07 -4.45
CA MET A 21 1.32 -2.47 -4.49
C MET A 21 1.96 -2.85 -5.85
N GLY A 22 2.53 -1.88 -6.55
CA GLY A 22 3.15 -2.12 -7.86
C GLY A 22 2.17 -2.78 -8.84
N THR A 23 2.61 -3.84 -9.49
CA THR A 23 1.83 -4.61 -10.48
C THR A 23 0.58 -5.30 -9.93
N ILE A 24 0.43 -5.41 -8.61
CA ILE A 24 -0.78 -5.94 -7.96
C ILE A 24 -1.92 -4.90 -7.99
N ALA A 25 -1.59 -3.60 -7.86
CA ALA A 25 -2.54 -2.50 -8.00
C ALA A 25 -2.74 -2.14 -9.48
N THR A 26 -3.48 -2.99 -10.20
CA THR A 26 -3.79 -2.80 -11.62
C THR A 26 -4.67 -1.57 -11.86
N PRO A 27 -4.73 -1.04 -13.09
CA PRO A 27 -5.69 0.00 -13.45
C PRO A 27 -7.15 -0.38 -13.14
N GLU A 28 -7.51 -1.67 -13.32
CA GLU A 28 -8.84 -2.21 -13.03
C GLU A 28 -9.16 -2.15 -11.52
N LEU A 29 -8.20 -2.54 -10.66
CA LEU A 29 -8.36 -2.43 -9.21
C LEU A 29 -8.45 -0.96 -8.78
N MET A 30 -7.59 -0.10 -9.32
CA MET A 30 -7.61 1.33 -9.03
C MET A 30 -8.95 1.97 -9.42
N ALA A 31 -9.47 1.62 -10.60
CA ALA A 31 -10.77 2.09 -11.05
C ALA A 31 -11.93 1.58 -10.18
N ALA A 32 -11.91 0.32 -9.74
CA ALA A 32 -12.92 -0.25 -8.85
C ALA A 32 -12.93 0.44 -7.47
N VAL A 33 -11.75 0.67 -6.87
CA VAL A 33 -11.62 1.41 -5.62
C VAL A 33 -12.15 2.84 -5.76
N ASN A 34 -11.83 3.50 -6.86
CA ASN A 34 -12.27 4.87 -7.12
C ASN A 34 -13.79 4.96 -7.35
N ARG A 35 -14.38 4.03 -8.14
CA ARG A 35 -15.86 3.97 -8.31
C ARG A 35 -16.60 3.75 -7.00
N ALA A 36 -15.97 3.05 -6.04
CA ALA A 36 -16.51 2.87 -4.69
C ALA A 36 -16.29 4.09 -3.77
N GLY A 37 -15.74 5.18 -4.30
CA GLY A 37 -15.49 6.43 -3.58
C GLY A 37 -14.17 6.48 -2.80
N GLY A 38 -13.32 5.45 -2.88
CA GLY A 38 -11.99 5.44 -2.26
C GLY A 38 -10.93 6.13 -3.09
N MET A 39 -9.75 6.33 -2.53
CA MET A 39 -8.59 6.86 -3.23
C MET A 39 -7.66 5.72 -3.67
N ALA A 40 -7.34 5.64 -4.95
CA ALA A 40 -6.41 4.66 -5.48
C ALA A 40 -4.95 5.14 -5.41
N MET A 41 -4.01 4.21 -5.14
CA MET A 41 -2.56 4.47 -5.18
C MET A 41 -1.85 3.39 -5.98
N THR A 42 -0.80 3.77 -6.70
CA THR A 42 0.14 2.85 -7.35
C THR A 42 1.59 3.29 -7.10
N GLY A 43 2.54 2.53 -7.58
CA GLY A 43 3.97 2.85 -7.53
C GLY A 43 4.75 1.90 -8.43
N MET A 44 5.82 2.37 -9.03
CA MET A 44 6.65 1.62 -9.99
C MET A 44 8.15 1.83 -9.69
N PRO A 45 8.68 1.23 -8.58
CA PRO A 45 10.07 1.43 -8.20
C PRO A 45 11.03 1.07 -9.32
N GLY A 46 11.95 1.98 -9.67
CA GLY A 46 12.98 1.76 -10.69
C GLY A 46 12.49 1.85 -12.14
N ALA A 47 11.22 2.12 -12.40
CA ALA A 47 10.73 2.33 -13.75
C ALA A 47 11.16 3.71 -14.29
N PRO A 48 11.56 3.82 -15.57
CA PRO A 48 11.86 5.11 -16.21
C PRO A 48 10.62 6.03 -16.27
N ALA A 49 10.82 7.34 -16.23
CA ALA A 49 9.75 8.34 -16.24
C ALA A 49 8.77 8.20 -17.41
N ALA A 50 9.25 7.83 -18.60
CA ALA A 50 8.39 7.59 -19.77
C ALA A 50 7.42 6.42 -19.57
N VAL A 51 7.87 5.33 -18.92
CA VAL A 51 7.03 4.16 -18.60
C VAL A 51 6.01 4.53 -17.52
N VAL A 52 6.43 5.30 -16.51
CA VAL A 52 5.53 5.82 -15.48
C VAL A 52 4.48 6.74 -16.08
N ALA A 53 4.86 7.63 -17.01
CA ALA A 53 3.92 8.52 -17.70
C ALA A 53 2.83 7.74 -18.44
N GLU A 54 3.21 6.74 -19.26
CA GLU A 54 2.29 5.89 -20.01
C GLU A 54 1.32 5.15 -19.07
N ALA A 55 1.85 4.56 -17.99
CA ALA A 55 1.04 3.84 -17.00
C ALA A 55 0.04 4.78 -16.28
N LEU A 56 0.47 5.99 -15.89
CA LEU A 56 -0.40 6.96 -15.21
C LEU A 56 -1.43 7.57 -16.17
N ASP A 57 -1.11 7.77 -17.44
CA ASP A 57 -2.06 8.21 -18.46
C ASP A 57 -3.13 7.13 -18.69
N ALA A 58 -2.76 5.85 -18.71
CA ALA A 58 -3.71 4.73 -18.81
C ALA A 58 -4.62 4.63 -17.57
N VAL A 59 -4.06 4.84 -16.36
CA VAL A 59 -4.86 4.93 -15.12
C VAL A 59 -5.82 6.12 -15.18
N GLY A 60 -5.36 7.31 -15.56
CA GLY A 60 -6.19 8.51 -15.67
C GLY A 60 -7.33 8.38 -16.68
N ALA A 61 -7.18 7.54 -17.70
CA ALA A 61 -8.24 7.24 -18.66
C ALA A 61 -9.36 6.35 -18.07
N SER A 62 -9.08 5.57 -17.02
CA SER A 62 -10.01 4.61 -16.40
C SER A 62 -10.51 5.02 -15.01
N VAL A 63 -9.80 5.92 -14.34
CA VAL A 63 -10.10 6.41 -12.99
C VAL A 63 -10.70 7.81 -13.07
N ALA A 64 -11.97 7.97 -12.68
CA ALA A 64 -12.69 9.25 -12.77
C ALA A 64 -12.37 10.22 -11.62
N GLY A 65 -11.83 9.75 -10.49
CA GLY A 65 -11.55 10.53 -9.29
C GLY A 65 -10.07 10.63 -8.94
N ALA A 66 -9.77 10.94 -7.67
CA ALA A 66 -8.42 11.12 -7.19
C ALA A 66 -7.63 9.80 -7.17
N PHE A 67 -6.41 9.83 -7.70
CA PHE A 67 -5.44 8.75 -7.54
C PHE A 67 -4.05 9.33 -7.24
N GLY A 68 -3.16 8.49 -6.77
CA GLY A 68 -1.82 8.93 -6.40
C GLY A 68 -0.72 7.93 -6.77
N PHE A 69 0.51 8.41 -6.63
CA PHE A 69 1.72 7.66 -6.92
C PHE A 69 2.66 7.64 -5.72
N ASN A 70 3.23 6.47 -5.42
CA ASN A 70 4.23 6.30 -4.37
C ASN A 70 5.63 6.21 -4.96
N VAL A 71 6.53 7.03 -4.44
CA VAL A 71 7.96 7.04 -4.75
C VAL A 71 8.70 6.32 -3.63
N VAL A 72 9.41 5.24 -3.96
CA VAL A 72 10.27 4.50 -3.04
C VAL A 72 11.65 5.13 -3.09
N MET A 73 12.08 5.79 -2.01
CA MET A 73 13.26 6.66 -1.96
C MET A 73 14.58 6.06 -2.47
N PRO A 74 14.92 4.78 -2.23
CA PRO A 74 16.09 4.15 -2.84
C PRO A 74 16.09 4.09 -4.37
N PHE A 75 14.93 4.27 -5.00
CA PHE A 75 14.75 4.37 -6.45
C PHE A 75 14.34 5.78 -6.89
N LEU A 76 14.68 6.80 -6.08
CA LEU A 76 14.32 8.18 -6.38
C LEU A 76 14.88 8.62 -7.73
N ASP A 77 13.97 9.04 -8.60
CA ASP A 77 14.24 9.73 -9.85
C ASP A 77 13.37 11.00 -9.88
N LEU A 78 14.02 12.16 -10.00
CA LEU A 78 13.32 13.44 -9.98
C LEU A 78 12.41 13.63 -11.21
N GLU A 79 12.74 13.03 -12.33
CA GLU A 79 11.89 13.04 -13.53
C GLU A 79 10.60 12.22 -13.29
N VAL A 80 10.71 11.10 -12.55
CA VAL A 80 9.54 10.31 -12.11
C VAL A 80 8.67 11.12 -11.15
N VAL A 81 9.27 11.86 -10.21
CA VAL A 81 8.52 12.74 -9.29
C VAL A 81 7.74 13.79 -10.06
N ASP A 82 8.36 14.49 -11.02
CA ASP A 82 7.70 15.51 -11.86
C ASP A 82 6.57 14.90 -12.69
N THR A 83 6.84 13.73 -13.29
CA THR A 83 5.87 12.98 -14.10
C THR A 83 4.63 12.60 -13.30
N ALA A 84 4.83 12.11 -12.08
CA ALA A 84 3.75 11.74 -11.16
C ALA A 84 2.99 12.97 -10.65
N ALA A 85 3.70 14.02 -10.24
CA ALA A 85 3.09 15.24 -9.72
C ALA A 85 2.23 15.97 -10.77
N ALA A 86 2.58 15.88 -12.05
CA ALA A 86 1.79 16.45 -13.15
C ALA A 86 0.49 15.67 -13.45
N ARG A 87 0.33 14.43 -12.94
CA ARG A 87 -0.77 13.50 -13.31
C ARG A 87 -1.62 13.04 -12.14
N CYS A 88 -1.03 13.03 -10.94
CA CYS A 88 -1.66 12.48 -9.75
C CYS A 88 -2.16 13.58 -8.81
N ARG A 89 -3.20 13.29 -8.04
CA ARG A 89 -3.65 14.15 -6.95
C ARG A 89 -2.66 14.16 -5.79
N VAL A 90 -2.04 13.00 -5.49
CA VAL A 90 -1.10 12.83 -4.38
C VAL A 90 0.16 12.14 -4.90
N VAL A 91 1.33 12.66 -4.52
CA VAL A 91 2.60 11.93 -4.60
C VAL A 91 3.10 11.72 -3.18
N ASP A 92 3.25 10.45 -2.77
CA ASP A 92 3.80 10.14 -1.46
C ASP A 92 5.15 9.43 -1.55
N PHE A 93 5.94 9.57 -0.49
CA PHE A 93 7.30 9.03 -0.41
C PHE A 93 7.41 8.00 0.72
N TYR A 94 8.29 7.02 0.54
CA TYR A 94 8.57 6.01 1.56
C TYR A 94 10.01 5.51 1.50
N HIS A 95 10.51 4.97 2.62
CA HIS A 95 11.85 4.39 2.78
C HIS A 95 13.03 5.38 2.65
N GLY A 96 12.86 6.58 3.12
CA GLY A 96 13.96 7.56 3.12
C GLY A 96 13.71 8.72 4.04
N ALA A 97 14.77 9.48 4.29
CA ALA A 97 14.69 10.72 5.06
C ALA A 97 13.82 11.75 4.34
N VAL A 98 13.05 12.49 5.11
CA VAL A 98 12.20 13.57 4.59
C VAL A 98 13.06 14.66 3.96
N ALA A 99 12.64 15.14 2.79
CA ALA A 99 13.32 16.19 2.04
C ALA A 99 12.32 17.27 1.61
N THR A 100 12.44 18.47 2.17
CA THR A 100 11.59 19.62 1.85
C THR A 100 11.58 19.94 0.36
N SER A 101 12.72 19.79 -0.32
CA SER A 101 12.81 20.03 -1.78
C SER A 101 11.94 19.09 -2.62
N LEU A 102 11.65 17.87 -2.14
CA LEU A 102 10.71 16.96 -2.81
C LEU A 102 9.26 17.39 -2.61
N VAL A 103 8.92 17.85 -1.41
CA VAL A 103 7.59 18.40 -1.09
C VAL A 103 7.31 19.65 -1.94
N GLU A 104 8.25 20.60 -1.97
CA GLU A 104 8.18 21.81 -2.81
C GLU A 104 8.02 21.48 -4.29
N ARG A 105 8.72 20.44 -4.78
CA ARG A 105 8.67 20.00 -6.16
C ARG A 105 7.29 19.46 -6.52
N VAL A 106 6.67 18.68 -5.64
CA VAL A 106 5.30 18.16 -5.81
C VAL A 106 4.29 19.31 -5.80
N HIS A 107 4.41 20.26 -4.87
CA HIS A 107 3.56 21.44 -4.79
C HIS A 107 3.68 22.34 -6.01
N ALA A 108 4.88 22.48 -6.59
CA ALA A 108 5.08 23.29 -7.80
C ALA A 108 4.27 22.78 -9.00
N ALA A 109 3.91 21.48 -9.02
CA ALA A 109 3.05 20.88 -10.03
C ALA A 109 1.54 20.94 -9.65
N GLY A 110 1.18 21.42 -8.45
CA GLY A 110 -0.18 21.51 -7.95
C GLY A 110 -0.73 20.21 -7.33
N ALA A 111 0.13 19.21 -7.13
CA ALA A 111 -0.21 17.97 -6.43
C ALA A 111 -0.01 18.10 -4.92
N LEU A 112 -0.63 17.20 -4.15
CA LEU A 112 -0.42 17.07 -2.72
C LEU A 112 0.77 16.17 -2.43
N ALA A 113 1.60 16.57 -1.47
CA ALA A 113 2.75 15.81 -1.00
C ALA A 113 2.39 14.99 0.25
N GLY A 114 2.66 13.69 0.22
CA GLY A 114 2.50 12.80 1.36
C GLY A 114 3.81 12.13 1.77
N TRP A 115 3.87 11.67 3.00
CA TRP A 115 4.99 10.85 3.47
C TRP A 115 4.51 9.67 4.31
N GLN A 116 5.00 8.47 4.01
CA GLN A 116 4.74 7.32 4.86
C GLN A 116 5.81 7.24 5.94
N VAL A 117 5.38 7.28 7.19
CA VAL A 117 6.24 7.41 8.38
C VAL A 117 6.10 6.19 9.30
N CYS A 118 7.19 5.86 10.00
CA CYS A 118 7.27 4.76 10.95
C CYS A 118 7.79 5.20 12.32
N SER A 119 7.96 6.52 12.53
CA SER A 119 8.32 7.12 13.82
C SER A 119 7.70 8.51 13.98
N VAL A 120 7.60 8.97 15.23
CA VAL A 120 7.15 10.35 15.54
C VAL A 120 8.13 11.39 15.00
N ASN A 121 9.43 11.07 14.98
CA ASN A 121 10.44 12.01 14.45
C ASN A 121 10.27 12.20 12.94
N ASP A 122 10.02 11.11 12.19
CA ASP A 122 9.73 11.20 10.75
C ASP A 122 8.44 11.99 10.50
N ALA A 123 7.43 11.80 11.35
CA ALA A 123 6.16 12.51 11.23
C ALA A 123 6.32 14.02 11.42
N ARG A 124 7.08 14.44 12.45
CA ARG A 124 7.40 15.86 12.66
C ARG A 124 8.19 16.43 11.50
N ALA A 125 9.24 15.72 11.07
CA ALA A 125 10.05 16.16 9.93
C ALA A 125 9.22 16.33 8.65
N ALA A 126 8.26 15.43 8.40
CA ALA A 126 7.38 15.50 7.23
C ALA A 126 6.37 16.66 7.35
N ALA A 127 5.80 16.89 8.53
CA ALA A 127 4.94 18.05 8.79
C ALA A 127 5.71 19.37 8.65
N ASP A 128 6.92 19.45 9.22
CA ASP A 128 7.81 20.64 9.12
C ASP A 128 8.25 20.90 7.68
N ALA A 129 8.40 19.86 6.87
CA ALA A 129 8.69 19.95 5.44
C ALA A 129 7.50 20.42 4.60
N GLY A 130 6.30 20.50 5.17
CA GLY A 130 5.09 20.97 4.51
C GLY A 130 4.27 19.85 3.84
N CYS A 131 4.43 18.59 4.23
CA CYS A 131 3.55 17.52 3.71
C CYS A 131 2.09 17.79 4.04
N ASP A 132 1.20 17.54 3.07
CA ASP A 132 -0.25 17.74 3.20
C ASP A 132 -0.94 16.61 3.95
N LEU A 133 -0.36 15.41 3.94
CA LEU A 133 -0.85 14.24 4.65
C LEU A 133 0.28 13.30 5.03
N LEU A 134 0.08 12.53 6.10
CA LEU A 134 0.99 11.47 6.52
C LEU A 134 0.31 10.11 6.49
N VAL A 135 1.08 9.07 6.19
CA VAL A 135 0.63 7.69 6.34
C VAL A 135 1.44 7.04 7.46
N VAL A 136 0.80 6.80 8.58
CA VAL A 136 1.42 6.10 9.73
C VAL A 136 1.30 4.61 9.51
N ARG A 137 2.43 3.92 9.38
CA ARG A 137 2.44 2.50 9.12
C ARG A 137 3.06 1.70 10.27
N GLY A 138 2.26 0.79 10.83
CA GLY A 138 2.71 -0.18 11.82
C GLY A 138 3.37 -1.42 11.22
N THR A 139 4.05 -2.19 12.07
CA THR A 139 4.71 -3.46 11.71
C THR A 139 3.75 -4.55 11.26
N GLU A 140 2.45 -4.39 11.50
CA GLU A 140 1.38 -5.27 11.05
C GLU A 140 1.16 -5.20 9.53
N GLY A 141 1.66 -4.15 8.87
CA GLY A 141 1.51 -3.95 7.43
C GLY A 141 2.31 -4.96 6.61
N GLY A 142 1.72 -5.46 5.50
CA GLY A 142 2.40 -6.34 4.54
C GLY A 142 3.39 -5.60 3.64
N GLY A 143 4.30 -6.33 3.00
CA GLY A 143 5.30 -5.74 2.11
C GLY A 143 6.54 -5.22 2.82
N ARG A 144 7.32 -4.40 2.13
CA ARG A 144 8.57 -3.85 2.63
C ARG A 144 8.37 -3.02 3.89
N MET A 145 9.30 -3.19 4.85
CA MET A 145 9.22 -2.55 6.15
C MET A 145 10.37 -1.57 6.37
N HIS A 146 10.03 -0.46 7.01
CA HIS A 146 10.97 0.46 7.66
C HIS A 146 10.39 0.79 9.04
N GLY A 147 11.19 0.67 10.09
CA GLY A 147 10.73 0.85 11.47
C GLY A 147 10.23 -0.44 12.12
N GLY A 148 9.98 -0.40 13.41
CA GLY A 148 9.68 -1.56 14.26
C GLY A 148 8.57 -1.33 15.28
N GLN A 149 7.66 -0.38 15.07
CA GLN A 149 6.58 -0.07 16.02
C GLN A 149 5.23 -0.58 15.52
N SER A 150 4.42 -1.09 16.45
CA SER A 150 3.02 -1.45 16.18
C SER A 150 2.18 -0.21 15.89
N LEU A 151 1.13 -0.38 15.07
CA LEU A 151 0.32 0.73 14.57
C LEU A 151 -0.27 1.58 15.70
N TRP A 152 -0.95 1.00 16.67
CA TRP A 152 -1.74 1.76 17.63
C TRP A 152 -0.92 2.72 18.50
N PRO A 153 0.19 2.29 19.16
CA PRO A 153 1.03 3.21 19.93
C PRO A 153 1.67 4.30 19.03
N LEU A 154 2.07 3.93 17.80
CA LEU A 154 2.66 4.88 16.87
C LEU A 154 1.64 5.91 16.39
N LEU A 155 0.44 5.46 16.03
CA LEU A 155 -0.64 6.32 15.53
C LEU A 155 -1.01 7.39 16.54
N THR A 156 -1.27 7.01 17.79
CA THR A 156 -1.64 7.96 18.83
C THR A 156 -0.52 8.97 19.11
N ALA A 157 0.74 8.50 19.18
CA ALA A 157 1.88 9.38 19.40
C ALA A 157 2.14 10.35 18.22
N VAL A 158 1.84 9.94 16.98
CA VAL A 158 1.92 10.83 15.81
C VAL A 158 0.78 11.83 15.81
N LEU A 159 -0.45 11.41 16.09
CA LEU A 159 -1.61 12.31 16.18
C LEU A 159 -1.42 13.41 17.24
N ASP A 160 -0.76 13.10 18.35
CA ASP A 160 -0.40 14.10 19.38
C ASP A 160 0.75 15.04 18.95
N ALA A 161 1.48 14.71 17.89
CA ALA A 161 2.71 15.39 17.49
C ALA A 161 2.58 16.27 16.25
N VAL A 162 1.53 16.12 15.45
CA VAL A 162 1.33 16.84 14.17
C VAL A 162 -0.15 17.21 13.96
N ASP A 163 -0.37 18.31 13.23
CA ASP A 163 -1.73 18.79 12.90
C ASP A 163 -2.20 18.40 11.49
N VAL A 164 -1.33 17.78 10.68
CA VAL A 164 -1.69 17.36 9.31
C VAL A 164 -2.55 16.09 9.31
N PRO A 165 -3.45 15.87 8.35
CA PRO A 165 -4.25 14.66 8.24
C PRO A 165 -3.38 13.39 8.24
N VAL A 166 -3.72 12.43 9.11
CA VAL A 166 -3.00 11.16 9.28
C VAL A 166 -3.86 10.01 8.79
N VAL A 167 -3.30 9.18 7.92
CA VAL A 167 -3.89 7.94 7.40
C VAL A 167 -3.23 6.74 8.11
N ALA A 168 -4.01 5.88 8.74
CA ALA A 168 -3.51 4.71 9.45
C ALA A 168 -3.31 3.52 8.48
N ALA A 169 -2.18 2.81 8.56
CA ALA A 169 -1.83 1.68 7.71
C ALA A 169 -1.23 0.51 8.49
N GLY A 170 -1.67 -0.69 8.17
CA GLY A 170 -1.22 -1.94 8.81
C GLY A 170 -2.29 -2.58 9.70
N GLY A 171 -2.51 -3.89 9.53
CA GLY A 171 -3.46 -4.65 10.33
C GLY A 171 -4.95 -4.37 10.09
N ILE A 172 -5.31 -3.51 9.14
CA ILE A 172 -6.68 -3.06 8.88
C ILE A 172 -7.23 -3.71 7.62
N ALA A 173 -8.39 -4.41 7.71
CA ALA A 173 -9.05 -5.04 6.57
C ALA A 173 -10.60 -5.01 6.63
N ASP A 174 -11.19 -4.49 7.70
CA ASP A 174 -12.64 -4.45 7.89
C ASP A 174 -13.10 -3.11 8.49
N GLY A 175 -14.42 -2.93 8.62
CA GLY A 175 -15.00 -1.70 9.15
C GLY A 175 -14.76 -1.49 10.65
N ARG A 176 -14.43 -2.54 11.42
CA ARG A 176 -14.03 -2.39 12.83
C ARG A 176 -12.70 -1.67 12.91
N GLY A 177 -11.73 -2.07 12.05
CA GLY A 177 -10.44 -1.42 11.96
C GLY A 177 -10.54 0.03 11.46
N LEU A 178 -11.39 0.30 10.46
CA LEU A 178 -11.67 1.68 10.00
C LEU A 178 -12.29 2.52 11.14
N ALA A 179 -13.33 2.01 11.82
CA ALA A 179 -13.97 2.71 12.91
C ALA A 179 -13.00 3.01 14.07
N ALA A 180 -12.15 2.04 14.43
CA ALA A 180 -11.16 2.23 15.48
C ALA A 180 -10.11 3.28 15.11
N ALA A 181 -9.63 3.30 13.84
CA ALA A 181 -8.68 4.31 13.38
C ALA A 181 -9.30 5.72 13.40
N LEU A 182 -10.53 5.87 12.91
CA LEU A 182 -11.25 7.15 12.96
C LEU A 182 -11.53 7.60 14.41
N ALA A 183 -11.93 6.69 15.30
CA ALA A 183 -12.15 7.00 16.71
C ALA A 183 -10.85 7.40 17.45
N ALA A 184 -9.71 6.90 17.01
CA ALA A 184 -8.40 7.31 17.53
C ALA A 184 -7.95 8.69 17.00
N GLY A 185 -8.63 9.27 15.99
CA GLY A 185 -8.32 10.56 15.38
C GLY A 185 -7.64 10.49 14.01
N ALA A 186 -7.44 9.30 13.42
CA ALA A 186 -6.97 9.19 12.05
C ALA A 186 -7.99 9.77 11.07
N ALA A 187 -7.51 10.40 9.99
CA ALA A 187 -8.35 10.96 8.94
C ALA A 187 -8.78 9.91 7.89
N GLY A 188 -8.18 8.72 7.90
CA GLY A 188 -8.50 7.62 6.98
C GLY A 188 -7.62 6.41 7.23
N VAL A 189 -7.79 5.38 6.39
CA VAL A 189 -7.00 4.16 6.46
C VAL A 189 -6.43 3.80 5.09
N ARG A 190 -5.22 3.23 5.08
CA ARG A 190 -4.60 2.62 3.88
C ARG A 190 -4.62 1.10 4.03
N MET A 191 -5.20 0.42 3.05
CA MET A 191 -5.33 -1.03 3.04
C MET A 191 -4.63 -1.63 1.81
N GLY A 192 -3.84 -2.69 2.00
CA GLY A 192 -3.20 -3.44 0.91
C GLY A 192 -3.74 -4.87 0.83
N THR A 193 -3.43 -5.69 1.83
CA THR A 193 -3.70 -7.14 1.85
C THR A 193 -5.17 -7.49 1.54
N ARG A 194 -6.14 -6.71 2.03
CA ARG A 194 -7.55 -6.91 1.72
C ARG A 194 -7.83 -6.84 0.21
N PHE A 195 -7.18 -5.89 -0.48
CA PHE A 195 -7.36 -5.69 -1.92
C PHE A 195 -6.52 -6.62 -2.80
N VAL A 196 -5.52 -7.33 -2.25
CA VAL A 196 -4.86 -8.43 -2.99
C VAL A 196 -5.88 -9.53 -3.34
N ALA A 197 -6.79 -9.85 -2.42
CA ALA A 197 -7.85 -10.85 -2.58
C ALA A 197 -9.09 -10.25 -3.27
N THR A 198 -8.91 -9.65 -4.45
CA THR A 198 -9.99 -9.15 -5.31
C THR A 198 -9.84 -9.69 -6.73
N PRO A 199 -10.92 -9.86 -7.50
CA PRO A 199 -10.84 -10.25 -8.91
C PRO A 199 -10.00 -9.28 -9.72
N GLU A 200 -10.08 -7.97 -9.42
CA GLU A 200 -9.45 -6.87 -10.16
C GLU A 200 -7.95 -6.76 -9.91
N SER A 201 -7.42 -7.34 -8.83
CA SER A 201 -5.99 -7.27 -8.53
C SER A 201 -5.17 -8.12 -9.50
N GLY A 202 -3.95 -7.66 -9.81
CA GLY A 202 -2.99 -8.39 -10.63
C GLY A 202 -2.32 -9.59 -9.95
N ALA A 203 -2.72 -9.92 -8.72
CA ALA A 203 -2.17 -11.05 -7.97
C ALA A 203 -2.51 -12.39 -8.63
N HIS A 204 -1.55 -13.32 -8.61
CA HIS A 204 -1.77 -14.70 -9.07
C HIS A 204 -2.92 -15.36 -8.27
N PRO A 205 -3.75 -16.23 -8.88
CA PRO A 205 -4.83 -16.93 -8.17
C PRO A 205 -4.36 -17.65 -6.91
N GLU A 206 -3.24 -18.37 -6.97
CA GLU A 206 -2.68 -19.05 -5.79
C GLU A 206 -2.29 -18.08 -4.67
N TYR A 207 -1.84 -16.86 -5.00
CA TYR A 207 -1.54 -15.83 -4.01
C TYR A 207 -2.82 -15.32 -3.33
N LYS A 208 -3.87 -15.04 -4.11
CA LYS A 208 -5.19 -14.65 -3.58
C LYS A 208 -5.74 -15.74 -2.64
N ASP A 209 -5.68 -17.00 -3.08
CA ASP A 209 -6.10 -18.16 -2.28
C ASP A 209 -5.27 -18.34 -1.00
N ALA A 210 -3.95 -18.07 -1.07
CA ALA A 210 -3.09 -18.14 0.11
C ALA A 210 -3.46 -17.05 1.15
N ILE A 211 -3.81 -15.84 0.70
CA ILE A 211 -4.34 -14.77 1.58
C ILE A 211 -5.63 -15.23 2.26
N VAL A 212 -6.59 -15.79 1.50
CA VAL A 212 -7.89 -16.22 2.04
C VAL A 212 -7.75 -17.37 3.03
N ARG A 213 -6.76 -18.26 2.84
CA ARG A 213 -6.50 -19.37 3.77
C ARG A 213 -5.71 -18.97 5.01
N ALA A 214 -5.11 -17.77 5.03
CA ALA A 214 -4.25 -17.33 6.13
C ALA A 214 -5.03 -17.04 7.40
N GLY A 215 -4.61 -17.64 8.51
CA GLY A 215 -5.12 -17.38 9.86
C GLY A 215 -4.26 -16.40 10.65
N ALA A 216 -4.64 -16.19 11.90
CA ALA A 216 -3.84 -15.37 12.82
C ALA A 216 -2.47 -16.01 13.08
N GLY A 217 -1.39 -15.23 12.89
CA GLY A 217 -0.01 -15.70 13.05
C GLY A 217 0.61 -16.30 11.80
N ASP A 218 -0.11 -16.39 10.66
CA ASP A 218 0.43 -16.95 9.42
C ASP A 218 1.26 -15.96 8.61
N THR A 219 1.47 -14.76 9.08
CA THR A 219 2.44 -13.81 8.52
C THR A 219 3.71 -13.76 9.36
N VAL A 220 4.82 -13.44 8.74
CA VAL A 220 6.12 -13.28 9.41
C VAL A 220 6.84 -12.06 8.88
N LEU A 221 7.50 -11.31 9.78
CA LEU A 221 8.49 -10.32 9.41
C LEU A 221 9.82 -11.04 9.19
N THR A 222 10.41 -10.88 8.01
CA THR A 222 11.62 -11.61 7.61
C THR A 222 12.53 -10.75 6.74
N ASP A 223 13.82 -11.05 6.75
CA ASP A 223 14.84 -10.44 5.89
C ASP A 223 15.20 -11.32 4.68
N GLU A 224 14.49 -12.44 4.48
CA GLU A 224 14.81 -13.40 3.41
C GLU A 224 14.52 -12.84 2.01
N PHE A 225 13.32 -12.32 1.76
CA PHE A 225 12.93 -11.79 0.43
C PHE A 225 13.60 -10.44 0.15
N ARG A 226 14.91 -10.43 -0.15
CA ARG A 226 15.72 -9.23 -0.41
C ARG A 226 16.58 -9.28 -1.66
N VAL A 227 16.63 -10.43 -2.33
CA VAL A 227 17.42 -10.59 -3.55
C VAL A 227 16.92 -9.60 -4.61
N GLU A 228 17.84 -8.86 -5.22
CA GLU A 228 17.58 -7.79 -6.20
C GLU A 228 16.88 -6.54 -5.61
N TRP A 229 17.02 -6.31 -4.31
CA TRP A 229 16.51 -5.10 -3.67
C TRP A 229 17.65 -4.33 -2.96
N PRO A 230 17.55 -2.97 -2.87
CA PRO A 230 18.57 -2.19 -2.17
C PRO A 230 18.76 -2.62 -0.71
N ASP A 231 20.02 -2.73 -0.26
CA ASP A 231 20.38 -3.17 1.10
C ASP A 231 19.83 -2.26 2.21
N SER A 232 19.39 -1.05 1.88
CA SER A 232 18.76 -0.13 2.83
C SER A 232 17.39 -0.57 3.32
N ILE A 233 16.75 -1.55 2.65
CA ILE A 233 15.41 -2.05 2.98
C ILE A 233 15.44 -3.58 2.97
N VAL A 234 15.82 -4.18 4.08
CA VAL A 234 15.98 -5.63 4.17
C VAL A 234 14.71 -6.36 4.55
N SER A 235 13.95 -5.84 5.52
CA SER A 235 12.80 -6.57 6.09
C SER A 235 11.54 -6.42 5.25
N SER A 236 10.74 -7.49 5.23
CA SER A 236 9.40 -7.49 4.66
C SER A 236 8.46 -8.40 5.47
N ARG A 237 7.16 -8.07 5.48
CA ARG A 237 6.15 -8.99 6.02
C ARG A 237 5.47 -9.73 4.88
N VAL A 238 5.51 -11.05 4.97
CA VAL A 238 5.00 -12.00 3.98
C VAL A 238 4.18 -13.10 4.67
N LEU A 239 3.48 -13.93 3.91
CA LEU A 239 2.96 -15.20 4.43
C LEU A 239 4.15 -16.08 4.84
N ARG A 240 4.07 -16.69 6.03
CA ARG A 240 5.08 -17.62 6.55
C ARG A 240 5.32 -18.80 5.61
N SER A 241 4.26 -19.34 5.01
CA SER A 241 4.34 -20.41 4.03
C SER A 241 5.22 -20.08 2.82
N ALA A 242 5.30 -18.81 2.41
CA ALA A 242 6.17 -18.40 1.31
C ALA A 242 7.66 -18.57 1.66
N VAL A 243 8.04 -18.25 2.90
CA VAL A 243 9.40 -18.47 3.40
C VAL A 243 9.73 -19.97 3.45
N GLU A 244 8.78 -20.77 3.97
CA GLU A 244 8.93 -22.22 4.10
C GLU A 244 9.10 -22.89 2.72
N HIS A 245 8.23 -22.59 1.76
CA HIS A 245 8.35 -23.12 0.40
C HIS A 245 9.63 -22.65 -0.31
N ALA A 246 10.01 -21.38 -0.15
CA ALA A 246 11.24 -20.88 -0.75
C ALA A 246 12.49 -21.57 -0.15
N ALA A 247 12.49 -21.84 1.16
CA ALA A 247 13.58 -22.52 1.83
C ALA A 247 13.84 -23.95 1.30
N GLU A 248 12.79 -24.64 0.83
CA GLU A 248 12.89 -25.99 0.24
C GLU A 248 13.55 -26.00 -1.14
N LEU A 249 13.63 -24.86 -1.83
CA LEU A 249 14.26 -24.79 -3.15
C LEU A 249 15.79 -24.76 -3.05
N PRO A 250 16.52 -25.26 -4.07
CA PRO A 250 17.96 -25.06 -4.19
C PRO A 250 18.36 -23.59 -4.15
N ASP A 251 19.60 -23.28 -3.73
CA ASP A 251 20.04 -21.88 -3.58
C ASP A 251 20.17 -21.12 -4.91
N ASP A 252 20.43 -21.83 -6.00
CA ASP A 252 20.54 -21.31 -7.36
C ASP A 252 19.21 -21.43 -8.15
N ALA A 253 18.10 -21.76 -7.48
CA ALA A 253 16.82 -21.97 -8.17
C ALA A 253 16.26 -20.67 -8.75
N VAL A 254 15.75 -20.78 -9.98
CA VAL A 254 14.76 -19.84 -10.52
C VAL A 254 13.40 -20.24 -9.95
N THR A 255 12.90 -19.43 -9.01
CA THR A 255 11.62 -19.69 -8.34
C THR A 255 10.45 -19.57 -9.33
N ALA A 256 10.49 -18.57 -10.18
CA ALA A 256 9.43 -18.34 -11.18
C ALA A 256 9.95 -17.51 -12.35
N ARG A 257 9.15 -17.46 -13.43
CA ARG A 257 9.31 -16.54 -14.54
C ARG A 257 8.11 -15.61 -14.61
N VAL A 258 8.35 -14.33 -14.83
CA VAL A 258 7.29 -13.32 -14.91
C VAL A 258 7.40 -12.56 -16.22
N ALA A 259 6.34 -12.61 -17.04
CA ALA A 259 6.26 -11.80 -18.24
C ALA A 259 6.00 -10.33 -17.88
N MET A 260 6.86 -9.43 -18.38
CA MET A 260 6.77 -7.98 -18.20
C MET A 260 6.84 -7.30 -19.59
N GLY A 261 5.67 -7.13 -20.21
CA GLY A 261 5.60 -6.67 -21.59
C GLY A 261 6.33 -7.62 -22.54
N PRO A 262 7.30 -7.14 -23.36
CA PRO A 262 8.05 -7.99 -24.28
C PRO A 262 9.16 -8.83 -23.63
N MET A 263 9.43 -8.61 -22.33
CA MET A 263 10.49 -9.31 -21.60
C MET A 263 9.92 -10.36 -20.66
N THR A 264 10.70 -11.39 -20.37
CA THR A 264 10.46 -12.32 -19.27
C THR A 264 11.63 -12.22 -18.31
N ILE A 265 11.34 -12.06 -17.02
CA ILE A 265 12.35 -12.03 -15.97
C ILE A 265 12.34 -13.35 -15.20
N ASP A 266 13.52 -13.87 -14.90
CA ASP A 266 13.69 -14.97 -13.96
C ASP A 266 13.70 -14.40 -12.55
N VAL A 267 12.85 -14.93 -11.66
CA VAL A 267 12.79 -14.55 -10.25
C VAL A 267 13.62 -15.57 -9.46
N PRO A 268 14.74 -15.17 -8.85
CA PRO A 268 15.57 -16.08 -8.06
C PRO A 268 14.90 -16.47 -6.74
N LYS A 269 15.44 -17.50 -6.08
CA LYS A 269 15.07 -17.84 -4.70
C LYS A 269 15.16 -16.59 -3.81
N PHE A 270 14.12 -16.34 -3.02
CA PHE A 270 13.97 -15.12 -2.22
C PHE A 270 14.01 -13.79 -3.00
N GLY A 271 13.68 -13.84 -4.29
CA GLY A 271 13.48 -12.65 -5.11
C GLY A 271 12.29 -11.83 -4.62
N VAL A 272 12.32 -10.53 -4.89
CA VAL A 272 11.37 -9.56 -4.32
C VAL A 272 10.07 -9.40 -5.10
N VAL A 273 9.98 -10.02 -6.27
CA VAL A 273 8.84 -9.85 -7.17
C VAL A 273 7.64 -10.65 -6.64
N PRO A 274 6.49 -9.98 -6.36
CA PRO A 274 5.28 -10.72 -5.98
C PRO A 274 4.69 -11.46 -7.18
N PRO A 275 4.03 -12.60 -6.99
CA PRO A 275 3.43 -13.33 -8.10
C PRO A 275 2.22 -12.58 -8.67
N THR A 276 2.32 -12.24 -9.95
CA THR A 276 1.21 -11.72 -10.75
C THR A 276 0.57 -12.83 -11.57
N THR A 277 -0.54 -12.52 -12.24
CA THR A 277 -1.19 -13.43 -13.19
C THR A 277 -0.28 -13.86 -14.37
N ALA A 278 0.83 -13.14 -14.58
CA ALA A 278 1.83 -13.44 -15.60
C ALA A 278 3.01 -14.27 -15.06
N ALA A 279 2.96 -14.73 -13.81
CA ALA A 279 4.00 -15.55 -13.20
C ALA A 279 3.76 -17.05 -13.47
N GLU A 280 4.84 -17.77 -13.80
CA GLU A 280 4.85 -19.23 -13.98
C GLU A 280 5.98 -19.84 -13.16
N GLY A 281 5.72 -20.94 -12.45
CA GLY A 281 6.72 -21.63 -11.64
C GLY A 281 6.23 -21.95 -10.24
N HIS A 282 7.09 -21.83 -9.23
CA HIS A 282 6.80 -22.12 -7.83
C HIS A 282 6.14 -20.90 -7.15
N ILE A 283 4.90 -20.61 -7.49
CA ILE A 283 4.15 -19.41 -7.01
C ILE A 283 4.15 -19.32 -5.49
N ALA A 284 3.93 -20.44 -4.79
CA ALA A 284 3.91 -20.48 -3.33
C ALA A 284 5.24 -20.10 -2.67
N ALA A 285 6.36 -20.18 -3.40
CA ALA A 285 7.70 -19.81 -2.95
C ALA A 285 8.11 -18.37 -3.32
N MET A 286 7.26 -17.62 -4.03
CA MET A 286 7.49 -16.21 -4.35
C MET A 286 7.16 -15.30 -3.15
N ALA A 287 7.47 -14.02 -3.26
CA ALA A 287 7.18 -13.02 -2.22
C ALA A 287 5.67 -12.77 -2.05
N LEU A 288 4.99 -13.59 -1.25
CA LEU A 288 3.58 -13.44 -0.92
C LEU A 288 3.41 -12.38 0.18
N TYR A 289 3.53 -11.10 -0.19
CA TYR A 289 3.42 -9.99 0.75
C TYR A 289 2.04 -9.91 1.41
N ALA A 290 1.99 -10.03 2.72
CA ALA A 290 0.74 -10.00 3.49
C ALA A 290 0.95 -9.38 4.86
N GLY A 291 0.06 -8.47 5.25
CA GLY A 291 -0.01 -7.96 6.61
C GLY A 291 -0.79 -8.90 7.53
N GLU A 292 -0.76 -8.65 8.84
CA GLU A 292 -1.50 -9.43 9.83
C GLU A 292 -3.01 -9.42 9.60
N SER A 293 -3.51 -8.43 8.86
CA SER A 293 -4.89 -8.36 8.41
C SER A 293 -5.30 -9.48 7.43
N ALA A 294 -4.37 -10.30 6.94
CA ALA A 294 -4.71 -11.50 6.14
C ALA A 294 -5.72 -12.40 6.87
N ALA A 295 -5.56 -12.55 8.19
CA ALA A 295 -6.49 -13.31 9.02
C ALA A 295 -7.94 -12.80 9.05
N LEU A 296 -8.20 -11.63 8.50
CA LEU A 296 -9.54 -11.02 8.37
C LEU A 296 -10.10 -11.09 6.95
N VAL A 297 -9.39 -11.78 6.04
CA VAL A 297 -9.75 -11.92 4.63
C VAL A 297 -10.24 -13.34 4.40
N ASP A 298 -11.53 -13.52 4.26
CA ASP A 298 -12.21 -14.83 4.19
C ASP A 298 -12.68 -15.22 2.80
N LEU A 299 -12.69 -14.28 1.85
CA LEU A 299 -13.11 -14.55 0.48
C LEU A 299 -12.52 -13.55 -0.52
N ILE A 300 -12.47 -13.94 -1.80
CA ILE A 300 -12.16 -13.10 -2.93
C ILE A 300 -13.47 -12.46 -3.40
N GLU A 301 -13.56 -11.14 -3.31
CA GLU A 301 -14.75 -10.38 -3.71
C GLU A 301 -14.38 -9.06 -4.39
N PRO A 302 -15.26 -8.44 -5.20
CA PRO A 302 -14.99 -7.17 -5.88
C PRO A 302 -14.62 -6.05 -4.91
N ALA A 303 -13.68 -5.19 -5.31
CA ALA A 303 -13.21 -4.07 -4.48
C ALA A 303 -14.35 -3.11 -4.09
N GLU A 304 -15.35 -2.94 -4.95
CA GLU A 304 -16.53 -2.11 -4.68
C GLU A 304 -17.38 -2.69 -3.52
N ASP A 305 -17.59 -4.00 -3.49
CA ASP A 305 -18.33 -4.68 -2.42
C ASP A 305 -17.58 -4.63 -1.09
N ILE A 306 -16.25 -4.79 -1.14
CA ILE A 306 -15.36 -4.64 0.02
C ILE A 306 -15.53 -3.26 0.65
N ILE A 307 -15.38 -2.19 -0.12
CA ILE A 307 -15.46 -0.81 0.36
C ILE A 307 -16.86 -0.53 0.91
N ALA A 308 -17.91 -0.90 0.16
CA ALA A 308 -19.28 -0.69 0.61
C ALA A 308 -19.58 -1.42 1.94
N ARG A 309 -19.07 -2.65 2.12
CA ARG A 309 -19.21 -3.43 3.36
C ARG A 309 -18.43 -2.80 4.51
N ILE A 310 -17.17 -2.39 4.28
CA ILE A 310 -16.31 -1.76 5.28
C ILE A 310 -16.93 -0.46 5.79
N VAL A 311 -17.42 0.40 4.90
CA VAL A 311 -18.06 1.68 5.27
C VAL A 311 -19.33 1.44 6.11
N ARG A 312 -20.23 0.55 5.65
CA ARG A 312 -21.46 0.22 6.41
C ARG A 312 -21.13 -0.32 7.82
N GLN A 313 -20.14 -1.22 7.91
CA GLN A 313 -19.71 -1.80 9.18
C GLN A 313 -19.10 -0.73 10.09
N ALA A 314 -18.23 0.15 9.57
CA ALA A 314 -17.62 1.23 10.34
C ALA A 314 -18.66 2.21 10.88
N GLU A 315 -19.61 2.64 10.05
CA GLU A 315 -20.71 3.49 10.49
C GLU A 315 -21.56 2.83 11.60
N GLY A 316 -21.81 1.53 11.50
CA GLY A 316 -22.51 0.77 12.54
C GLY A 316 -21.74 0.75 13.85
N GLN A 317 -20.43 0.48 13.81
CA GLN A 317 -19.57 0.48 14.99
C GLN A 317 -19.51 1.85 15.66
N LEU A 318 -19.27 2.91 14.91
CA LEU A 318 -19.20 4.28 15.46
C LEU A 318 -20.52 4.69 16.12
N ARG A 319 -21.66 4.36 15.51
CA ARG A 319 -22.97 4.62 16.14
C ARG A 319 -23.20 3.81 17.40
N SER A 320 -22.70 2.58 17.49
CA SER A 320 -22.93 1.70 18.66
C SER A 320 -22.17 2.13 19.91
N VAL A 321 -21.08 2.89 19.76
CA VAL A 321 -20.26 3.37 20.90
C VAL A 321 -20.53 4.83 21.27
N MET A 322 -21.29 5.57 20.44
CA MET A 322 -21.73 6.92 20.79
C MET A 322 -23.02 6.85 21.62
N PRO A 323 -23.10 7.47 22.80
CA PRO A 323 -24.36 7.57 23.54
C PRO A 323 -25.36 8.38 22.69
N SER A 324 -26.61 7.89 22.67
CA SER A 324 -27.78 8.59 22.06
C SER A 324 -28.09 9.92 22.73
#